data_7282b865c34fa86290a26f57ddce3c67
#
_entry.id   7282b865c34fa86290a26f57ddce3c67
#
_cell.length_a   1.000
_cell.length_b   1.000
_cell.length_c   1.000
_cell.angle_alpha   90.00
_cell.angle_beta   90.00
_cell.angle_gamma   90.00
#
_symmetry.space_group_name_H-M   'P 1'
#
loop_
_entity.id
_entity.type
_entity.pdbx_description
1 polymer ?
#
loop_
_entity_poly.entity_id
_entity_poly.type
_entity_poly.pdbx_seq_one_letter_code
_entity_poly.pdbx_strand_id
1 'polypeptide(L)'
;MGKTIDFQQQKDLRVWRTVMEELRAIQNLEPWTFLGPEDTFLYLPKAENRWIFFRWVPAAPNEVVLTVYPSLLSYRKSLETPQTYRESTRNFIESSYFEIYQTKAEDIPAALRAVYRELGVDHGDGLWPFVTYKRWGYDEALPRGRHLLLLENALGNLFMQLRAVEAKPGSVDFTKGEMCVRFYSPDQGMWVNAAMPYALPPKDPPFLQLNQDSTHVTQPLLDLPRSQTLEQVDFDFGWLDDSDRKKMEEPRYFPMITVFTDHKTGNPLLTYRCHPDELIECAFHQWEALIQQHGRPETL
;
A
#
# COMPACT_ATOMS: atom_id res chain seq x y z
N MET A 1 -37.70 9.52 7.61
CA MET A 1 -37.35 8.55 6.55
C MET A 1 -35.94 8.06 6.85
N GLY A 2 -35.80 6.84 7.43
CA GLY A 2 -34.51 6.22 7.69
C GLY A 2 -33.85 5.86 6.35
N LYS A 3 -32.65 6.39 6.09
CA LYS A 3 -31.82 5.93 4.98
C LYS A 3 -31.53 4.45 5.22
N THR A 4 -31.94 3.58 4.31
CA THR A 4 -31.53 2.18 4.31
C THR A 4 -30.00 2.18 4.11
N ILE A 5 -29.25 1.75 5.13
CA ILE A 5 -27.80 1.61 5.04
C ILE A 5 -27.51 0.48 4.06
N ASP A 6 -26.70 0.75 3.04
CA ASP A 6 -26.28 -0.26 2.07
C ASP A 6 -25.59 -1.44 2.78
N PHE A 7 -25.74 -2.66 2.24
CA PHE A 7 -25.15 -3.88 2.79
C PHE A 7 -23.62 -3.77 2.94
N GLN A 8 -22.94 -3.12 2.01
CA GLN A 8 -21.50 -2.87 2.10
C GLN A 8 -21.15 -1.91 3.24
N GLN A 9 -21.96 -0.86 3.44
CA GLN A 9 -21.78 0.07 4.57
C GLN A 9 -21.96 -0.63 5.92
N GLN A 10 -22.93 -1.53 6.04
CA GLN A 10 -23.12 -2.33 7.27
C GLN A 10 -21.92 -3.23 7.56
N LYS A 11 -21.37 -3.88 6.51
CA LYS A 11 -20.17 -4.72 6.63
C LYS A 11 -18.97 -3.88 7.04
N ASP A 12 -18.75 -2.73 6.43
CA ASP A 12 -17.65 -1.85 6.77
C ASP A 12 -17.78 -1.31 8.21
N LEU A 13 -18.99 -0.97 8.68
CA LEU A 13 -19.21 -0.54 10.06
C LEU A 13 -18.84 -1.62 11.09
N ARG A 14 -19.15 -2.89 10.80
CA ARG A 14 -18.74 -4.00 11.67
C ARG A 14 -17.21 -4.08 11.77
N VAL A 15 -16.52 -3.99 10.65
CA VAL A 15 -15.05 -4.03 10.62
C VAL A 15 -14.46 -2.80 11.31
N TRP A 16 -15.03 -1.61 11.08
CA TRP A 16 -14.62 -0.40 11.77
C TRP A 16 -14.73 -0.53 13.30
N ARG A 17 -15.77 -1.21 13.80
CA ARG A 17 -15.89 -1.46 15.25
C ARG A 17 -14.69 -2.23 15.77
N THR A 18 -14.33 -3.34 15.12
CA THR A 18 -13.15 -4.13 15.51
C THR A 18 -11.87 -3.31 15.39
N VAL A 19 -11.69 -2.52 14.33
CA VAL A 19 -10.52 -1.63 14.18
C VAL A 19 -10.42 -0.66 15.36
N MET A 20 -11.54 -0.05 15.80
CA MET A 20 -11.54 0.88 16.95
C MET A 20 -11.24 0.16 18.28
N GLU A 21 -11.75 -1.06 18.44
CA GLU A 21 -11.47 -1.88 19.63
C GLU A 21 -9.98 -2.26 19.68
N GLU A 22 -9.39 -2.69 18.58
CA GLU A 22 -7.96 -3.00 18.48
C GLU A 22 -7.07 -1.77 18.71
N LEU A 23 -7.43 -0.63 18.13
CA LEU A 23 -6.69 0.62 18.36
C LEU A 23 -6.73 1.04 19.83
N ARG A 24 -7.89 0.91 20.49
CA ARG A 24 -8.01 1.18 21.93
C ARG A 24 -7.17 0.19 22.74
N ALA A 25 -7.17 -1.08 22.38
CA ALA A 25 -6.36 -2.09 23.05
C ALA A 25 -4.86 -1.81 22.90
N ILE A 26 -4.41 -1.41 21.70
CA ILE A 26 -3.03 -0.99 21.45
C ILE A 26 -2.68 0.27 22.25
N GLN A 27 -3.55 1.26 22.29
CA GLN A 27 -3.35 2.48 23.08
C GLN A 27 -3.20 2.19 24.57
N ASN A 28 -4.02 1.30 25.11
CA ASN A 28 -3.98 0.92 26.53
C ASN A 28 -2.68 0.19 26.93
N LEU A 29 -1.93 -0.36 25.96
CA LEU A 29 -0.60 -0.92 26.19
C LEU A 29 0.48 0.15 26.26
N GLU A 30 0.19 1.38 25.80
CA GLU A 30 1.15 2.50 25.75
C GLU A 30 2.49 2.08 25.11
N PRO A 31 2.52 1.50 23.89
CA PRO A 31 3.73 0.89 23.30
C PRO A 31 4.89 1.89 23.18
N TRP A 32 4.62 3.18 23.06
CA TRP A 32 5.63 4.25 23.04
C TRP A 32 6.42 4.38 24.36
N THR A 33 6.01 3.72 25.43
CA THR A 33 6.75 3.69 26.70
C THR A 33 7.90 2.68 26.71
N PHE A 34 7.83 1.67 25.84
CA PHE A 34 8.84 0.60 25.78
C PHE A 34 9.39 0.34 24.39
N LEU A 35 8.88 1.03 23.35
CA LEU A 35 9.36 0.94 21.98
C LEU A 35 10.03 2.23 21.52
N GLY A 36 11.06 2.09 20.69
CA GLY A 36 11.72 3.18 19.99
C GLY A 36 11.14 3.42 18.59
N PRO A 37 11.48 4.54 17.96
CA PRO A 37 10.99 4.90 16.63
C PRO A 37 11.51 3.98 15.49
N GLU A 38 12.60 3.27 15.75
CA GLU A 38 13.22 2.34 14.78
C GLU A 38 12.74 0.89 14.96
N ASP A 39 12.00 0.62 16.03
CA ASP A 39 11.51 -0.72 16.33
C ASP A 39 10.50 -1.16 15.29
N THR A 40 10.81 -2.26 14.63
CA THR A 40 10.03 -2.75 13.50
C THR A 40 9.34 -4.05 13.82
N PHE A 41 8.08 -4.13 13.46
CA PHE A 41 7.26 -5.32 13.56
C PHE A 41 6.89 -5.80 12.17
N LEU A 42 6.90 -7.11 11.97
CA LEU A 42 6.54 -7.76 10.72
C LEU A 42 5.46 -8.82 10.97
N TYR A 43 4.41 -8.78 10.19
CA TYR A 43 3.37 -9.80 10.15
C TYR A 43 3.34 -10.48 8.77
N LEU A 44 3.36 -11.81 8.77
CA LEU A 44 3.29 -12.67 7.59
C LEU A 44 1.94 -13.40 7.59
N PRO A 45 0.92 -12.96 6.84
CA PRO A 45 -0.37 -13.64 6.74
C PRO A 45 -0.22 -15.05 6.18
N LYS A 46 -0.95 -16.02 6.76
CA LYS A 46 -0.85 -17.44 6.39
C LYS A 46 -1.21 -17.74 4.93
N ALA A 47 -2.19 -17.04 4.39
CA ALA A 47 -2.77 -17.33 3.08
C ALA A 47 -2.23 -16.42 1.95
N GLU A 48 -1.37 -15.46 2.27
CA GLU A 48 -0.91 -14.46 1.34
C GLU A 48 0.62 -14.39 1.36
N ASN A 49 1.25 -14.33 0.19
CA ASN A 49 2.67 -14.02 0.09
C ASN A 49 2.87 -12.50 0.22
N ARG A 50 2.53 -11.99 1.39
CA ARG A 50 2.52 -10.56 1.70
C ARG A 50 3.27 -10.30 3.01
N TRP A 51 3.99 -9.21 3.06
CA TRP A 51 4.72 -8.74 4.23
C TRP A 51 4.07 -7.46 4.71
N ILE A 52 3.59 -7.43 5.95
CA ILE A 52 2.96 -6.25 6.56
C ILE A 52 3.88 -5.75 7.65
N PHE A 53 4.40 -4.53 7.48
CA PHE A 53 5.31 -3.89 8.41
C PHE A 53 4.60 -2.83 9.23
N PHE A 54 5.04 -2.67 10.46
CA PHE A 54 4.55 -1.63 11.38
C PHE A 54 5.71 -0.83 11.92
N ARG A 55 5.53 0.47 11.98
CA ARG A 55 6.48 1.40 12.61
C ARG A 55 5.75 2.47 13.38
N TRP A 56 6.38 2.91 14.48
CA TRP A 56 6.01 4.13 15.18
C TRP A 56 6.91 5.27 14.70
N VAL A 57 6.31 6.28 14.08
CA VAL A 57 7.04 7.41 13.51
C VAL A 57 6.71 8.64 14.37
N PRO A 58 7.70 9.30 14.99
CA PRO A 58 7.48 10.59 15.64
C PRO A 58 7.03 11.62 14.59
N ALA A 59 5.85 12.20 14.74
CA ALA A 59 5.32 13.22 13.82
C ALA A 59 5.60 14.64 14.32
N ALA A 60 5.49 14.86 15.64
CA ALA A 60 5.78 16.10 16.33
C ALA A 60 6.19 15.80 17.79
N PRO A 61 6.67 16.77 18.57
CA PRO A 61 6.90 16.55 19.99
C PRO A 61 5.63 16.01 20.65
N ASN A 62 5.70 14.80 21.18
CA ASN A 62 4.63 14.06 21.84
C ASN A 62 3.52 13.49 20.91
N GLU A 63 3.68 13.55 19.60
CA GLU A 63 2.80 12.88 18.67
C GLU A 63 3.50 11.66 18.06
N VAL A 64 2.82 10.52 18.10
CA VAL A 64 3.31 9.28 17.53
C VAL A 64 2.30 8.77 16.51
N VAL A 65 2.79 8.53 15.31
CA VAL A 65 2.00 7.95 14.22
C VAL A 65 2.35 6.47 14.10
N LEU A 66 1.34 5.61 14.16
CA LEU A 66 1.49 4.23 13.77
C LEU A 66 1.28 4.14 12.26
N THR A 67 2.33 3.75 11.54
CA THR A 67 2.25 3.50 10.10
C THR A 67 2.28 2.01 9.82
N VAL A 68 1.33 1.56 9.00
CA VAL A 68 1.20 0.16 8.55
C VAL A 68 1.46 0.09 7.06
N TYR A 69 2.51 -0.60 6.66
CA TYR A 69 2.90 -0.80 5.26
C TYR A 69 2.43 -2.16 4.77
N PRO A 70 1.47 -2.24 3.85
CA PRO A 70 0.89 -3.51 3.39
C PRO A 70 1.76 -4.27 2.40
N SER A 71 2.98 -3.80 2.14
CA SER A 71 3.94 -4.45 1.24
C SER A 71 5.38 -4.09 1.56
N LEU A 72 6.30 -4.98 1.20
CA LEU A 72 7.74 -4.75 1.30
C LEU A 72 8.19 -3.52 0.47
N LEU A 73 7.61 -3.32 -0.72
CA LEU A 73 7.95 -2.19 -1.57
C LEU A 73 7.63 -0.85 -0.89
N SER A 74 6.42 -0.72 -0.35
CA SER A 74 6.01 0.51 0.36
C SER A 74 6.85 0.75 1.61
N TYR A 75 7.16 -0.31 2.35
CA TYR A 75 8.04 -0.21 3.51
C TYR A 75 9.45 0.26 3.12
N ARG A 76 10.05 -0.31 2.07
CA ARG A 76 11.35 0.13 1.56
C ARG A 76 11.37 1.59 1.15
N LYS A 77 10.34 2.03 0.43
CA LYS A 77 10.22 3.44 0.04
C LYS A 77 10.17 4.38 1.24
N SER A 78 9.58 3.95 2.35
CA SER A 78 9.57 4.75 3.59
C SER A 78 10.94 4.91 4.24
N LEU A 79 11.89 4.04 3.92
CA LEU A 79 13.28 4.11 4.40
C LEU A 79 14.19 4.95 3.49
N GLU A 80 13.75 5.26 2.28
CA GLU A 80 14.50 6.07 1.34
C GLU A 80 14.37 7.56 1.70
N THR A 81 15.51 8.26 1.76
CA THR A 81 15.51 9.72 1.94
C THR A 81 15.50 10.36 0.56
N PRO A 82 14.41 11.02 0.14
CA PRO A 82 14.35 11.65 -1.16
C PRO A 82 15.34 12.83 -1.22
N GLN A 83 16.10 12.91 -2.30
CA GLN A 83 17.09 13.96 -2.53
C GLN A 83 16.48 15.19 -3.22
N THR A 84 15.34 15.01 -3.87
CA THR A 84 14.65 16.06 -4.63
C THR A 84 13.15 16.06 -4.32
N TYR A 85 12.50 17.21 -4.58
CA TYR A 85 11.03 17.31 -4.51
C TYR A 85 10.33 16.28 -5.41
N ARG A 86 10.88 16.06 -6.62
CA ARG A 86 10.32 15.09 -7.57
C ARG A 86 10.38 13.66 -7.04
N GLU A 87 11.49 13.27 -6.40
CA GLU A 87 11.61 11.96 -5.76
C GLU A 87 10.66 11.82 -4.57
N SER A 88 10.49 12.87 -3.77
CA SER A 88 9.52 12.91 -2.67
C SER A 88 8.10 12.71 -3.18
N THR A 89 7.70 13.42 -4.22
CA THR A 89 6.37 13.29 -4.85
C THR A 89 6.19 11.89 -5.44
N ARG A 90 7.20 11.37 -6.13
CA ARG A 90 7.17 10.01 -6.67
C ARG A 90 7.03 8.97 -5.56
N ASN A 91 7.82 9.05 -4.50
CA ASN A 91 7.75 8.14 -3.38
C ASN A 91 6.38 8.19 -2.69
N PHE A 92 5.79 9.38 -2.55
CA PHE A 92 4.43 9.55 -2.06
C PHE A 92 3.42 8.84 -2.96
N ILE A 93 3.42 9.10 -4.29
CA ILE A 93 2.48 8.51 -5.23
C ILE A 93 2.63 6.98 -5.28
N GLU A 94 3.84 6.46 -5.26
CA GLU A 94 4.17 5.05 -5.40
C GLU A 94 4.14 4.25 -4.08
N SER A 95 3.78 4.86 -2.97
CA SER A 95 3.65 4.18 -1.68
C SER A 95 2.21 3.77 -1.39
N SER A 96 2.08 2.70 -0.58
CA SER A 96 0.81 2.31 0.02
C SER A 96 1.02 2.13 1.52
N TYR A 97 0.21 2.81 2.33
CA TYR A 97 0.30 2.72 3.77
C TYR A 97 -1.01 3.13 4.44
N PHE A 98 -1.18 2.70 5.67
CA PHE A 98 -2.16 3.27 6.58
C PHE A 98 -1.41 4.15 7.58
N GLU A 99 -1.97 5.29 7.88
CA GLU A 99 -1.52 6.13 8.99
C GLU A 99 -2.61 6.22 10.05
N ILE A 100 -2.19 6.09 11.29
CA ILE A 100 -3.06 6.11 12.44
C ILE A 100 -2.43 7.05 13.47
N TYR A 101 -3.09 8.13 13.74
CA TYR A 101 -2.65 9.14 14.69
C TYR A 101 -3.82 9.70 15.51
N GLN A 102 -3.51 10.49 16.50
CA GLN A 102 -4.51 11.14 17.33
C GLN A 102 -4.68 12.59 16.89
N THR A 103 -5.92 13.04 16.76
CA THR A 103 -6.22 14.42 16.38
C THR A 103 -7.45 14.95 17.11
N LYS A 104 -7.69 16.25 17.02
CA LYS A 104 -8.88 16.86 17.61
C LYS A 104 -10.12 16.52 16.82
N ALA A 105 -11.28 16.55 17.48
CA ALA A 105 -12.57 16.26 16.85
C ALA A 105 -12.88 17.16 15.64
N GLU A 106 -12.42 18.41 15.66
CA GLU A 106 -12.61 19.39 14.58
C GLU A 106 -11.88 19.02 13.30
N ASP A 107 -10.72 18.35 13.43
CA ASP A 107 -9.86 17.95 12.31
C ASP A 107 -10.28 16.61 11.67
N ILE A 108 -11.22 15.90 12.31
CA ILE A 108 -11.74 14.63 11.78
C ILE A 108 -12.63 14.89 10.57
N PRO A 109 -12.36 14.27 9.39
CA PRO A 109 -13.22 14.40 8.23
C PRO A 109 -14.67 13.97 8.50
N ALA A 110 -15.63 14.65 7.86
CA ALA A 110 -17.05 14.38 8.06
C ALA A 110 -17.43 12.90 7.83
N ALA A 111 -16.75 12.22 6.90
CA ALA A 111 -16.97 10.80 6.62
C ALA A 111 -16.59 9.91 7.80
N LEU A 112 -15.45 10.16 8.45
CA LEU A 112 -15.01 9.40 9.62
C LEU A 112 -15.85 9.76 10.86
N ARG A 113 -16.21 11.04 11.04
CA ARG A 113 -17.18 11.43 12.08
C ARG A 113 -18.51 10.71 11.95
N ALA A 114 -18.98 10.47 10.72
CA ALA A 114 -20.19 9.69 10.49
C ALA A 114 -20.00 8.23 10.96
N VAL A 115 -18.87 7.61 10.67
CA VAL A 115 -18.53 6.25 11.18
C VAL A 115 -18.55 6.23 12.71
N TYR A 116 -17.89 7.17 13.40
CA TYR A 116 -17.87 7.24 14.85
C TYR A 116 -19.27 7.38 15.45
N ARG A 117 -20.11 8.24 14.85
CA ARG A 117 -21.50 8.40 15.26
C ARG A 117 -22.32 7.12 15.14
N GLU A 118 -22.18 6.40 14.03
CA GLU A 118 -22.86 5.12 13.81
C GLU A 118 -22.39 4.02 14.77
N LEU A 119 -21.12 4.08 15.18
CA LEU A 119 -20.54 3.15 16.16
C LEU A 119 -20.89 3.53 17.62
N GLY A 120 -21.46 4.71 17.86
CA GLY A 120 -21.68 5.23 19.20
C GLY A 120 -20.36 5.57 19.93
N VAL A 121 -19.29 5.84 19.19
CA VAL A 121 -17.99 6.22 19.75
C VAL A 121 -17.98 7.73 19.97
N ASP A 122 -17.72 8.12 21.22
CA ASP A 122 -17.55 9.52 21.62
C ASP A 122 -16.31 9.61 22.49
N HIS A 123 -15.36 10.43 22.10
CA HIS A 123 -14.15 10.72 22.86
C HIS A 123 -14.25 12.06 23.60
N GLY A 124 -15.41 12.74 23.56
CA GLY A 124 -15.60 14.05 24.14
C GLY A 124 -14.61 15.08 23.61
N ASP A 125 -14.01 15.87 24.55
CA ASP A 125 -12.96 16.85 24.23
C ASP A 125 -11.58 16.22 24.07
N GLY A 126 -11.48 14.88 24.15
CA GLY A 126 -10.21 14.15 24.00
C GLY A 126 -9.74 14.08 22.54
N LEU A 127 -8.55 13.49 22.37
CA LEU A 127 -8.03 13.19 21.04
C LEU A 127 -8.73 11.96 20.44
N TRP A 128 -9.00 12.04 19.17
CA TRP A 128 -9.71 11.04 18.41
C TRP A 128 -8.74 10.28 17.49
N PRO A 129 -8.80 8.95 17.41
CA PRO A 129 -8.00 8.23 16.43
C PRO A 129 -8.41 8.65 15.03
N PHE A 130 -7.42 8.95 14.21
CA PHE A 130 -7.61 9.28 12.79
C PHE A 130 -6.91 8.24 11.96
N VAL A 131 -7.64 7.61 11.06
CA VAL A 131 -7.15 6.53 10.21
C VAL A 131 -7.26 6.96 8.77
N THR A 132 -6.14 7.00 8.07
CA THR A 132 -6.08 7.20 6.62
C THR A 132 -5.49 5.98 5.93
N TYR A 133 -5.77 5.84 4.66
CA TYR A 133 -5.16 4.87 3.77
C TYR A 133 -4.72 5.55 2.49
N LYS A 134 -3.43 5.49 2.24
CA LYS A 134 -2.81 5.84 0.98
C LYS A 134 -2.62 4.58 0.16
N ARG A 135 -3.15 4.55 -1.05
CA ARG A 135 -2.96 3.48 -2.02
C ARG A 135 -2.04 3.96 -3.12
N TRP A 136 -1.21 3.06 -3.66
CA TRP A 136 -0.38 3.31 -4.82
C TRP A 136 -1.17 4.00 -5.95
N GLY A 137 -0.70 5.15 -6.41
CA GLY A 137 -1.37 5.94 -7.44
C GLY A 137 -2.60 6.74 -7.01
N TYR A 138 -2.92 6.80 -5.71
CA TYR A 138 -4.09 7.52 -5.21
C TYR A 138 -3.73 8.50 -4.10
N ASP A 139 -4.59 9.49 -3.89
CA ASP A 139 -4.56 10.32 -2.69
C ASP A 139 -5.00 9.53 -1.46
N GLU A 140 -4.75 10.11 -0.29
CA GLU A 140 -5.21 9.58 0.98
C GLU A 140 -6.74 9.61 1.08
N ALA A 141 -7.28 8.55 1.63
CA ALA A 141 -8.71 8.39 1.86
C ALA A 141 -8.98 7.49 3.06
N LEU A 142 -10.22 7.39 3.48
CA LEU A 142 -10.63 6.40 4.47
C LEU A 142 -10.53 4.98 3.87
N PRO A 143 -9.96 4.02 4.61
CA PRO A 143 -9.96 2.62 4.18
C PRO A 143 -11.39 2.08 4.11
N ARG A 144 -11.67 1.28 3.07
CA ARG A 144 -12.96 0.64 2.83
C ARG A 144 -12.78 -0.79 2.32
N GLY A 145 -13.81 -1.60 2.46
CA GLY A 145 -13.87 -2.95 1.90
C GLY A 145 -12.64 -3.78 2.26
N ARG A 146 -11.95 -4.33 1.25
CA ARG A 146 -10.77 -5.20 1.45
C ARG A 146 -9.62 -4.51 2.19
N HIS A 147 -9.44 -3.20 2.04
CA HIS A 147 -8.36 -2.48 2.72
C HIS A 147 -8.67 -2.30 4.21
N LEU A 148 -9.93 -2.08 4.55
CA LEU A 148 -10.35 -2.01 5.94
C LEU A 148 -10.23 -3.39 6.64
N LEU A 149 -10.56 -4.49 5.95
CA LEU A 149 -10.33 -5.86 6.43
C LEU A 149 -8.84 -6.18 6.61
N LEU A 150 -8.00 -5.68 5.71
CA LEU A 150 -6.55 -5.81 5.82
C LEU A 150 -6.04 -5.10 7.08
N LEU A 151 -6.51 -3.89 7.33
CA LEU A 151 -6.14 -3.11 8.51
C LEU A 151 -6.58 -3.80 9.80
N GLU A 152 -7.85 -4.27 9.88
CA GLU A 152 -8.36 -5.05 11.01
C GLU A 152 -7.44 -6.23 11.34
N ASN A 153 -7.16 -7.05 10.34
CA ASN A 153 -6.30 -8.21 10.50
C ASN A 153 -4.88 -7.82 10.94
N ALA A 154 -4.32 -6.76 10.36
CA ALA A 154 -3.00 -6.26 10.70
C ALA A 154 -2.93 -5.79 12.16
N LEU A 155 -3.89 -5.00 12.62
CA LEU A 155 -3.91 -4.45 13.99
C LEU A 155 -4.05 -5.54 15.04
N GLY A 156 -4.94 -6.53 14.84
CA GLY A 156 -5.08 -7.65 15.78
C GLY A 156 -3.78 -8.45 15.91
N ASN A 157 -3.05 -8.66 14.80
CA ASN A 157 -1.76 -9.34 14.85
C ASN A 157 -0.65 -8.47 15.46
N LEU A 158 -0.65 -7.15 15.23
CA LEU A 158 0.25 -6.22 15.91
C LEU A 158 0.01 -6.23 17.42
N PHE A 159 -1.25 -6.16 17.87
CA PHE A 159 -1.59 -6.24 19.29
C PHE A 159 -1.00 -7.50 19.96
N MET A 160 -1.09 -8.65 19.29
CA MET A 160 -0.51 -9.91 19.81
C MET A 160 1.04 -9.88 19.87
N GLN A 161 1.70 -9.17 18.95
CA GLN A 161 3.15 -8.96 18.99
C GLN A 161 3.54 -8.04 20.15
N LEU A 162 2.84 -6.93 20.31
CA LEU A 162 3.07 -5.96 21.39
C LEU A 162 2.92 -6.61 22.77
N ARG A 163 1.86 -7.37 22.96
CA ARG A 163 1.62 -8.13 24.21
C ARG A 163 2.76 -9.12 24.49
N ALA A 164 3.31 -9.77 23.45
CA ALA A 164 4.42 -10.70 23.63
C ALA A 164 5.71 -10.00 24.05
N VAL A 165 6.01 -8.84 23.45
CA VAL A 165 7.19 -8.01 23.82
C VAL A 165 7.02 -7.41 25.21
N GLU A 166 5.85 -6.87 25.54
CA GLU A 166 5.53 -6.35 26.88
C GLU A 166 5.68 -7.43 27.97
N ALA A 167 5.09 -8.62 27.72
CA ALA A 167 5.13 -9.72 28.68
C ALA A 167 6.54 -10.31 28.89
N LYS A 168 7.44 -10.16 27.91
CA LYS A 168 8.82 -10.62 28.00
C LYS A 168 9.77 -9.58 27.42
N PRO A 169 10.09 -8.52 28.19
CA PRO A 169 11.06 -7.50 27.78
C PRO A 169 12.40 -8.13 27.40
N GLY A 170 13.00 -7.68 26.29
CA GLY A 170 14.24 -8.23 25.77
C GLY A 170 14.09 -9.54 24.98
N SER A 171 12.87 -10.01 24.73
CA SER A 171 12.64 -11.15 23.81
C SER A 171 12.96 -10.81 22.35
N VAL A 172 13.01 -9.54 22.01
CA VAL A 172 13.49 -8.97 20.74
C VAL A 172 14.49 -7.87 21.10
N ASP A 173 15.70 -7.96 20.59
CA ASP A 173 16.72 -6.93 20.79
C ASP A 173 16.78 -5.99 19.59
N PHE A 174 15.86 -5.04 19.56
CA PHE A 174 15.79 -4.02 18.50
C PHE A 174 17.11 -3.23 18.37
N THR A 175 17.85 -3.05 19.47
CA THR A 175 19.14 -2.31 19.44
C THR A 175 20.23 -3.07 18.69
N LYS A 176 20.10 -4.38 18.55
CA LYS A 176 20.99 -5.23 17.73
C LYS A 176 20.48 -5.45 16.31
N GLY A 177 19.45 -4.71 15.90
CA GLY A 177 18.89 -4.84 14.58
C GLY A 177 18.03 -6.10 14.41
N GLU A 178 17.32 -6.50 15.46
CA GLU A 178 16.26 -7.51 15.35
C GLU A 178 14.92 -6.83 15.09
N MET A 179 13.96 -7.59 14.57
CA MET A 179 12.56 -7.22 14.45
C MET A 179 11.67 -8.31 15.05
N CYS A 180 10.50 -7.93 15.54
CA CYS A 180 9.49 -8.87 15.98
C CYS A 180 8.70 -9.38 14.77
N VAL A 181 8.77 -10.68 14.48
CA VAL A 181 8.08 -11.31 13.36
C VAL A 181 6.98 -12.22 13.86
N ARG A 182 5.75 -12.02 13.35
CA ARG A 182 4.61 -12.89 13.60
C ARG A 182 4.25 -13.67 12.35
N PHE A 183 4.24 -15.00 12.47
CA PHE A 183 3.91 -15.91 11.37
C PHE A 183 3.21 -17.16 11.86
N TYR A 184 2.53 -17.86 10.97
CA TYR A 184 1.97 -19.17 11.26
C TYR A 184 3.04 -20.25 11.07
N SER A 185 3.32 -21.02 12.12
CA SER A 185 4.23 -22.16 12.07
C SER A 185 3.43 -23.43 11.72
N PRO A 186 3.62 -24.02 10.53
CA PRO A 186 2.96 -25.27 10.16
C PRO A 186 3.32 -26.42 11.10
N ASP A 187 4.57 -26.48 11.53
CA ASP A 187 5.09 -27.55 12.38
C ASP A 187 4.45 -27.53 13.78
N GLN A 188 4.15 -26.34 14.29
CA GLN A 188 3.52 -26.15 15.60
C GLN A 188 1.99 -26.03 15.50
N GLY A 189 1.45 -25.84 14.31
CA GLY A 189 0.02 -25.65 14.08
C GLY A 189 -0.54 -24.34 14.66
N MET A 190 0.32 -23.35 14.95
CA MET A 190 -0.08 -22.13 15.66
C MET A 190 0.67 -20.88 15.16
N TRP A 191 0.16 -19.71 15.57
CA TRP A 191 0.83 -18.44 15.37
C TRP A 191 1.97 -18.25 16.37
N VAL A 192 3.14 -17.83 15.88
CA VAL A 192 4.35 -17.66 16.66
C VAL A 192 4.86 -16.21 16.51
N ASN A 193 5.37 -15.64 17.59
CA ASN A 193 6.16 -14.43 17.58
C ASN A 193 7.64 -14.82 17.77
N ALA A 194 8.54 -14.33 16.91
CA ALA A 194 9.96 -14.62 16.98
C ALA A 194 10.79 -13.34 16.77
N ALA A 195 11.94 -13.26 17.43
CA ALA A 195 12.97 -12.29 17.08
C ALA A 195 13.72 -12.78 15.84
N MET A 196 13.85 -11.94 14.84
CA MET A 196 14.59 -12.24 13.61
C MET A 196 15.50 -11.07 13.25
N PRO A 197 16.68 -11.34 12.67
CA PRO A 197 17.54 -10.27 12.17
C PRO A 197 16.76 -9.37 11.19
N TYR A 198 16.94 -8.06 11.32
CA TYR A 198 16.38 -7.09 10.39
C TYR A 198 17.15 -7.18 9.06
N ALA A 199 16.73 -8.10 8.22
CA ALA A 199 17.28 -8.30 6.90
C ALA A 199 16.15 -8.26 5.87
N LEU A 200 16.06 -7.13 5.17
CA LEU A 200 15.15 -7.05 4.04
C LEU A 200 15.67 -7.90 2.88
N PRO A 201 14.82 -8.66 2.19
CA PRO A 201 15.22 -9.36 0.98
C PRO A 201 15.87 -8.37 -0.01
N PRO A 202 16.77 -8.81 -0.89
CA PRO A 202 17.35 -7.94 -1.92
C PRO A 202 16.24 -7.26 -2.73
N LYS A 203 16.51 -6.05 -3.26
CA LYS A 203 15.57 -5.42 -4.17
C LYS A 203 15.35 -6.37 -5.34
N ASP A 204 14.10 -6.79 -5.53
CA ASP A 204 13.75 -7.42 -6.79
C ASP A 204 14.09 -6.46 -7.92
N PRO A 205 14.68 -6.95 -9.01
CA PRO A 205 14.84 -6.11 -10.17
C PRO A 205 13.46 -5.55 -10.54
N PRO A 206 13.38 -4.30 -11.02
CA PRO A 206 12.12 -3.64 -11.33
C PRO A 206 11.48 -4.24 -12.61
N PHE A 207 11.28 -5.55 -12.63
CA PHE A 207 10.59 -6.21 -13.70
C PHE A 207 9.11 -6.35 -13.35
N LEU A 208 8.27 -5.80 -14.21
CA LEU A 208 6.93 -6.33 -14.40
C LEU A 208 7.10 -7.81 -14.76
N GLN A 209 6.96 -8.70 -13.78
CA GLN A 209 6.75 -10.11 -14.08
C GLN A 209 5.36 -10.19 -14.72
N LEU A 210 5.36 -10.12 -16.03
CA LEU A 210 4.20 -10.53 -16.82
C LEU A 210 3.97 -12.00 -16.48
N ASN A 211 2.87 -12.29 -15.81
CA ASN A 211 2.49 -13.66 -15.50
C ASN A 211 2.53 -14.47 -16.80
N GLN A 212 3.23 -15.59 -16.78
CA GLN A 212 3.33 -16.50 -17.93
C GLN A 212 1.97 -17.02 -18.44
N ASP A 213 0.90 -16.83 -17.68
CA ASP A 213 -0.48 -17.12 -18.08
C ASP A 213 -1.03 -16.19 -19.20
N SER A 214 -0.29 -15.15 -19.58
CA SER A 214 -0.61 -14.27 -20.71
C SER A 214 -0.27 -14.86 -22.08
N THR A 215 0.16 -16.11 -22.16
CA THR A 215 0.48 -16.80 -23.43
C THR A 215 -0.66 -16.76 -24.46
N HIS A 216 -1.92 -16.71 -24.01
CA HIS A 216 -3.07 -16.60 -24.90
C HIS A 216 -3.19 -15.25 -25.60
N VAL A 217 -2.65 -14.17 -25.01
CA VAL A 217 -2.70 -12.82 -25.60
C VAL A 217 -1.48 -12.54 -26.47
N THR A 218 -0.32 -13.08 -26.10
CA THR A 218 0.94 -12.78 -26.78
C THR A 218 1.20 -13.64 -28.01
N GLN A 219 0.69 -14.87 -28.05
CA GLN A 219 0.97 -15.80 -29.15
C GLN A 219 0.52 -15.27 -30.55
N PRO A 220 -0.70 -14.70 -30.69
CA PRO A 220 -1.09 -14.13 -32.00
C PRO A 220 -0.22 -12.98 -32.47
N LEU A 221 0.36 -12.20 -31.51
CA LEU A 221 1.26 -11.09 -31.82
C LEU A 221 2.64 -11.59 -32.28
N LEU A 222 3.09 -12.73 -31.76
CA LEU A 222 4.36 -13.33 -32.14
C LEU A 222 4.34 -13.88 -33.59
N ASP A 223 3.16 -14.17 -34.14
CA ASP A 223 2.98 -14.68 -35.51
C ASP A 223 2.94 -13.55 -36.57
N LEU A 224 2.86 -12.28 -36.12
CA LEU A 224 2.90 -11.14 -37.04
C LEU A 224 4.30 -10.95 -37.65
N PRO A 225 4.38 -10.40 -38.88
CA PRO A 225 5.65 -10.18 -39.56
C PRO A 225 6.52 -9.19 -38.77
N ARG A 226 7.84 -9.38 -38.88
CA ARG A 226 8.79 -8.44 -38.31
C ARG A 226 8.67 -7.07 -38.94
N SER A 227 8.85 -6.03 -38.13
CA SER A 227 8.92 -4.67 -38.60
C SER A 227 10.15 -4.48 -39.52
N GLN A 228 9.95 -3.74 -40.60
CA GLN A 228 11.06 -3.31 -41.48
C GLN A 228 11.68 -1.99 -41.02
N THR A 229 11.03 -1.26 -40.10
CA THR A 229 11.40 0.09 -39.70
C THR A 229 11.73 0.23 -38.21
N LEU A 230 11.20 -0.68 -37.37
CA LEU A 230 11.41 -0.66 -35.93
C LEU A 230 12.19 -1.91 -35.50
N GLU A 231 13.47 -1.72 -35.15
CA GLU A 231 14.31 -2.79 -34.63
C GLU A 231 14.07 -2.98 -33.12
N GLN A 232 14.06 -1.88 -32.39
CA GLN A 232 13.88 -1.87 -30.94
C GLN A 232 12.90 -0.77 -30.54
N VAL A 233 12.06 -1.07 -29.56
CA VAL A 233 11.09 -0.16 -28.96
C VAL A 233 11.31 -0.13 -27.47
N ASP A 234 11.45 1.09 -26.93
CA ASP A 234 11.52 1.32 -25.49
C ASP A 234 10.13 1.61 -24.94
N PHE A 235 9.82 1.02 -23.79
CA PHE A 235 8.61 1.30 -23.05
C PHE A 235 8.96 2.00 -21.72
N ASP A 236 8.28 3.11 -21.45
CA ASP A 236 8.39 3.82 -20.19
C ASP A 236 7.01 4.27 -19.70
N PHE A 237 6.92 4.56 -18.42
CA PHE A 237 5.74 5.14 -17.82
C PHE A 237 6.11 6.13 -16.72
N GLY A 238 5.23 7.09 -16.52
CA GLY A 238 5.40 8.12 -15.50
C GLY A 238 4.08 8.57 -14.90
N TRP A 239 4.17 9.34 -13.85
CA TRP A 239 3.03 9.97 -13.21
C TRP A 239 2.81 11.39 -13.74
N LEU A 240 1.55 11.78 -13.86
CA LEU A 240 1.18 13.16 -14.04
C LEU A 240 0.98 13.81 -12.67
N ASP A 241 1.46 15.02 -12.50
CA ASP A 241 1.43 15.74 -11.22
C ASP A 241 0.02 16.17 -10.79
N ASP A 242 -0.93 16.19 -11.72
CA ASP A 242 -2.32 16.51 -11.43
C ASP A 242 -3.12 15.28 -11.00
N SER A 243 -3.73 15.35 -9.82
CA SER A 243 -4.67 14.31 -9.37
C SER A 243 -6.04 14.48 -10.03
N ASP A 244 -6.68 13.38 -10.36
CA ASP A 244 -7.98 13.31 -11.03
C ASP A 244 -8.99 12.47 -10.23
N ARG A 245 -10.27 12.47 -10.62
CA ARG A 245 -11.33 11.64 -10.02
C ARG A 245 -12.21 11.05 -11.11
N LYS A 246 -12.50 9.76 -11.03
CA LYS A 246 -13.55 9.15 -11.87
C LYS A 246 -14.95 9.61 -11.43
N LYS A 247 -15.18 9.75 -10.12
CA LYS A 247 -16.42 10.21 -9.50
C LYS A 247 -16.13 11.02 -8.26
N MET A 248 -17.00 11.95 -7.90
CA MET A 248 -16.86 12.80 -6.71
C MET A 248 -16.71 12.02 -5.40
N GLU A 249 -17.25 10.81 -5.32
CA GLU A 249 -17.28 9.95 -4.13
C GLU A 249 -16.04 9.04 -4.04
N GLU A 250 -15.24 8.96 -5.10
CA GLU A 250 -14.04 8.13 -5.15
C GLU A 250 -12.80 8.93 -4.71
N PRO A 251 -11.77 8.27 -4.15
CA PRO A 251 -10.49 8.90 -3.91
C PRO A 251 -9.91 9.49 -5.20
N ARG A 252 -9.20 10.60 -5.08
CA ARG A 252 -8.42 11.12 -6.20
C ARG A 252 -7.33 10.12 -6.56
N TYR A 253 -6.97 10.09 -7.83
CA TYR A 253 -5.85 9.28 -8.32
C TYR A 253 -4.90 10.16 -9.15
N PHE A 254 -3.64 9.75 -9.22
CA PHE A 254 -2.65 10.35 -10.09
C PHE A 254 -2.66 9.58 -11.42
N PRO A 255 -3.04 10.23 -12.53
CA PRO A 255 -3.00 9.56 -13.83
C PRO A 255 -1.58 9.16 -14.20
N MET A 256 -1.47 8.06 -14.94
CA MET A 256 -0.21 7.64 -15.53
C MET A 256 -0.17 7.98 -17.00
N ILE A 257 1.01 8.21 -17.49
CA ILE A 257 1.32 8.29 -18.91
C ILE A 257 2.21 7.12 -19.28
N THR A 258 1.85 6.42 -20.33
CA THR A 258 2.68 5.36 -20.94
C THR A 258 3.20 5.87 -22.28
N VAL A 259 4.45 5.55 -22.57
CA VAL A 259 5.12 6.00 -23.79
C VAL A 259 5.88 4.81 -24.40
N PHE A 260 5.63 4.55 -25.67
CA PHE A 260 6.47 3.70 -26.49
C PHE A 260 7.30 4.58 -27.41
N THR A 261 8.61 4.38 -27.45
CA THR A 261 9.57 5.18 -28.21
C THR A 261 10.37 4.28 -29.15
N ASP A 262 10.65 4.78 -30.34
CA ASP A 262 11.64 4.19 -31.22
C ASP A 262 13.03 4.39 -30.58
N HIS A 263 13.69 3.30 -30.23
CA HIS A 263 14.98 3.33 -29.56
C HIS A 263 16.04 4.12 -30.36
N LYS A 264 16.03 3.99 -31.67
CA LYS A 264 17.03 4.61 -32.56
C LYS A 264 16.88 6.12 -32.67
N THR A 265 15.66 6.60 -32.74
CA THR A 265 15.38 8.02 -32.97
C THR A 265 14.98 8.77 -31.71
N GLY A 266 14.58 8.06 -30.66
CA GLY A 266 14.00 8.64 -29.44
C GLY A 266 12.62 9.26 -29.65
N ASN A 267 12.01 9.08 -30.82
CA ASN A 267 10.70 9.63 -31.12
C ASN A 267 9.58 8.81 -30.45
N PRO A 268 8.60 9.46 -29.81
CA PRO A 268 7.45 8.76 -29.30
C PRO A 268 6.60 8.17 -30.44
N LEU A 269 6.32 6.89 -30.35
CA LEU A 269 5.47 6.16 -31.28
C LEU A 269 4.02 6.18 -30.84
N LEU A 270 3.80 5.90 -29.55
CA LEU A 270 2.51 5.97 -28.90
C LEU A 270 2.66 6.57 -27.51
N THR A 271 1.66 7.39 -27.15
CA THR A 271 1.56 7.97 -25.79
C THR A 271 0.11 7.90 -25.36
N TYR A 272 -0.12 7.44 -24.14
CA TYR A 272 -1.47 7.31 -23.61
C TYR A 272 -1.53 7.66 -22.12
N ARG A 273 -2.63 8.32 -21.74
CA ARG A 273 -2.95 8.61 -20.34
C ARG A 273 -3.89 7.52 -19.82
N CYS A 274 -3.51 6.87 -18.73
CA CYS A 274 -4.30 5.79 -18.14
C CYS A 274 -4.52 5.97 -16.64
N HIS A 275 -5.49 5.23 -16.15
CA HIS A 275 -5.73 5.09 -14.73
C HIS A 275 -4.69 4.14 -14.10
N PRO A 276 -4.24 4.35 -12.84
CA PRO A 276 -3.25 3.48 -12.20
C PRO A 276 -3.62 1.97 -12.23
N ASP A 277 -4.88 1.65 -12.01
CA ASP A 277 -5.35 0.26 -12.01
C ASP A 277 -5.38 -0.37 -13.41
N GLU A 278 -5.32 0.43 -14.46
CA GLU A 278 -5.43 0.01 -15.87
C GLU A 278 -4.06 0.03 -16.57
N LEU A 279 -2.96 0.35 -15.86
CA LEU A 279 -1.63 0.51 -16.46
C LEU A 279 -1.22 -0.69 -17.33
N ILE A 280 -1.35 -1.89 -16.79
CA ILE A 280 -0.93 -3.13 -17.49
C ILE A 280 -1.80 -3.36 -18.71
N GLU A 281 -3.12 -3.24 -18.58
CA GLU A 281 -4.07 -3.40 -19.67
C GLU A 281 -3.84 -2.36 -20.77
N CYS A 282 -3.67 -1.10 -20.41
CA CYS A 282 -3.34 -0.02 -21.33
C CYS A 282 -2.02 -0.26 -22.07
N ALA A 283 -0.98 -0.69 -21.36
CA ALA A 283 0.31 -0.99 -21.98
C ALA A 283 0.20 -2.12 -23.00
N PHE A 284 -0.57 -3.18 -22.70
CA PHE A 284 -0.81 -4.28 -23.63
C PHE A 284 -1.59 -3.85 -24.87
N HIS A 285 -2.67 -3.10 -24.70
CA HIS A 285 -3.44 -2.61 -25.84
C HIS A 285 -2.62 -1.70 -26.77
N GLN A 286 -1.78 -0.86 -26.19
CA GLN A 286 -0.89 0.00 -26.98
C GLN A 286 0.19 -0.82 -27.71
N TRP A 287 0.77 -1.79 -27.01
CA TRP A 287 1.73 -2.72 -27.60
C TRP A 287 1.12 -3.48 -28.78
N GLU A 288 -0.08 -3.99 -28.62
CA GLU A 288 -0.84 -4.66 -29.67
C GLU A 288 -1.07 -3.72 -30.87
N ALA A 289 -1.55 -2.50 -30.62
CA ALA A 289 -1.77 -1.49 -31.66
C ALA A 289 -0.47 -1.14 -32.42
N LEU A 290 0.64 -0.99 -31.70
CA LEU A 290 1.95 -0.70 -32.27
C LEU A 290 2.42 -1.83 -33.19
N ILE A 291 2.30 -3.09 -32.76
CA ILE A 291 2.69 -4.24 -33.57
C ILE A 291 1.78 -4.38 -34.81
N GLN A 292 0.49 -4.14 -34.69
CA GLN A 292 -0.43 -4.16 -35.83
C GLN A 292 -0.10 -3.06 -36.85
N GLN A 293 0.33 -1.89 -36.40
CA GLN A 293 0.64 -0.77 -37.26
C GLN A 293 2.02 -0.87 -37.93
N HIS A 294 3.03 -1.34 -37.21
CA HIS A 294 4.44 -1.25 -37.62
C HIS A 294 5.09 -2.62 -37.86
N GLY A 295 4.42 -3.71 -37.51
CA GLY A 295 5.02 -5.04 -37.43
C GLY A 295 5.78 -5.24 -36.11
N ARG A 296 6.18 -6.46 -35.84
CA ARG A 296 6.84 -6.88 -34.63
C ARG A 296 8.30 -6.39 -34.57
N PRO A 297 8.72 -5.54 -33.60
CA PRO A 297 10.13 -5.19 -33.44
C PRO A 297 10.95 -6.40 -33.01
N GLU A 298 12.28 -6.34 -33.12
CA GLU A 298 13.16 -7.41 -32.66
C GLU A 298 13.23 -7.47 -31.13
N THR A 299 13.22 -6.30 -30.50
CA THR A 299 13.39 -6.15 -29.04
C THR A 299 12.40 -5.12 -28.49
N LEU A 300 11.89 -5.41 -27.29
CA LEU A 300 11.13 -4.52 -26.44
C LEU A 300 11.97 -4.22 -25.21
#